data_9878b1d904069af3101c39159e58f06c
#
_entry.id   9878b1d904069af3101c39159e58f06c
#
_cell.length_a   1.000
_cell.length_b   1.000
_cell.length_c   1.000
_cell.angle_alpha   90.00
_cell.angle_beta   90.00
_cell.angle_gamma   90.00
#
_symmetry.space_group_name_H-M   'P 1'
#
loop_
_entity.id
_entity.type
_entity.pdbx_description
1 polymer ?
#
loop_
_entity_poly.entity_id
_entity_poly.type
_entity_poly.pdbx_seq_one_letter_code
_entity_poly.pdbx_strand_id
1 'polypeptide(L)'
;LRLVERLLARGEVVAMTGDGVNDAPALKKVHVGVAMGKAGTAVAVEASDLVLLDDNFATIVTAIRLGRGVFANVQKFIAFLFSGNVGVVLAMFIGTILAGIFNLRVGVELLLPLTAAQILWMNLVTDGAPAVAFSLTRAQKDVMLDPPRRPDSPILSRSMWAYVFLTGGTVCALLLMVLDATYQGGWFTVHDHDYHYARTAGFYTVVTARLFNALNFRQLPQSFLVTGFWRDLAVPVACLVSWGMTLAAIYFAPLRELFHLVPLDFEHLVLFTGLGCAVLLPGWAFLRFRGVQMSR
;
A
#
# COMPACT_ATOMS: atom_id res chain seq x y z
N LEU A 1 26.89 -27.51 14.55
CA LEU A 1 27.48 -26.18 14.25
C LEU A 1 28.26 -26.22 12.89
N ARG A 2 29.22 -27.13 12.65
CA ARG A 2 30.02 -27.19 11.39
C ARG A 2 29.16 -27.31 10.13
N LEU A 3 28.07 -28.08 10.16
CA LEU A 3 27.14 -28.21 9.02
C LEU A 3 26.45 -26.88 8.73
N VAL A 4 25.95 -26.22 9.76
CA VAL A 4 25.33 -24.89 9.67
C VAL A 4 26.29 -23.89 9.05
N GLU A 5 27.53 -23.84 9.50
CA GLU A 5 28.56 -22.92 8.97
C GLU A 5 28.84 -23.14 7.48
N ARG A 6 28.87 -24.40 7.05
CA ARG A 6 29.07 -24.73 5.62
C ARG A 6 27.91 -24.36 4.76
N LEU A 7 26.66 -24.52 5.25
CA LEU A 7 25.45 -24.12 4.53
C LEU A 7 25.38 -22.60 4.40
N LEU A 8 25.61 -21.88 5.51
CA LEU A 8 25.65 -20.42 5.51
C LEU A 8 26.75 -19.87 4.59
N ALA A 9 27.94 -20.49 4.58
CA ALA A 9 29.05 -20.11 3.67
C ALA A 9 28.71 -20.32 2.19
N ARG A 10 27.74 -21.17 1.85
CA ARG A 10 27.21 -21.36 0.50
C ARG A 10 26.07 -20.36 0.15
N GLY A 11 25.70 -19.48 1.07
CA GLY A 11 24.61 -18.54 0.87
C GLY A 11 23.21 -19.16 1.00
N GLU A 12 23.11 -20.37 1.59
CA GLU A 12 21.82 -21.02 1.82
C GLU A 12 21.08 -20.37 2.99
N VAL A 13 19.76 -20.28 2.89
CA VAL A 13 18.90 -19.90 4.02
C VAL A 13 18.64 -21.14 4.86
N VAL A 14 19.15 -21.12 6.09
CA VAL A 14 19.15 -22.28 7.00
C VAL A 14 18.17 -22.06 8.16
N ALA A 15 17.24 -22.99 8.34
CA ALA A 15 16.51 -23.18 9.56
C ALA A 15 17.02 -24.44 10.27
N MET A 16 17.10 -24.42 11.60
CA MET A 16 17.51 -25.56 12.40
C MET A 16 16.56 -25.75 13.56
N THR A 17 16.24 -26.99 13.84
CA THR A 17 15.51 -27.38 15.06
C THR A 17 16.46 -27.96 16.09
N GLY A 18 16.22 -27.70 17.37
CA GLY A 18 16.99 -28.25 18.48
C GLY A 18 16.21 -28.18 19.79
N ASP A 19 16.55 -29.07 20.72
CA ASP A 19 15.91 -29.17 22.03
C ASP A 19 16.91 -29.09 23.19
N GLY A 20 18.20 -29.32 22.90
CA GLY A 20 19.26 -29.42 23.90
C GLY A 20 20.12 -28.17 24.09
N VAL A 21 20.85 -28.11 25.22
CA VAL A 21 21.83 -27.06 25.52
C VAL A 21 22.94 -27.03 24.44
N ASN A 22 23.29 -28.19 23.89
CA ASN A 22 24.31 -28.32 22.86
C ASN A 22 23.92 -27.72 21.51
N ASP A 23 22.60 -27.56 21.29
CA ASP A 23 22.05 -27.00 20.04
C ASP A 23 22.02 -25.47 20.06
N ALA A 24 22.01 -24.85 21.24
CA ALA A 24 21.87 -23.41 21.40
C ALA A 24 22.86 -22.56 20.56
N PRO A 25 24.17 -22.91 20.48
CA PRO A 25 25.10 -22.15 19.64
C PRO A 25 24.77 -22.24 18.15
N ALA A 26 24.18 -23.35 17.70
CA ALA A 26 23.77 -23.53 16.31
C ALA A 26 22.42 -22.88 16.02
N LEU A 27 21.45 -22.97 16.96
CA LEU A 27 20.16 -22.27 16.89
C LEU A 27 20.34 -20.77 16.77
N LYS A 28 21.27 -20.19 17.52
CA LYS A 28 21.56 -18.75 17.49
C LYS A 28 22.28 -18.29 16.22
N LYS A 29 22.92 -19.21 15.49
CA LYS A 29 23.73 -18.89 14.31
C LYS A 29 22.97 -19.03 12.98
N VAL A 30 21.92 -19.80 12.93
CA VAL A 30 21.09 -19.97 11.74
C VAL A 30 20.19 -18.76 11.48
N HIS A 31 19.58 -18.70 10.29
CA HIS A 31 18.61 -17.64 9.97
C HIS A 31 17.29 -17.77 10.75
N VAL A 32 16.90 -19.01 11.10
CA VAL A 32 15.73 -19.29 11.93
C VAL A 32 16.05 -20.48 12.83
N GLY A 33 16.28 -20.21 14.11
CA GLY A 33 16.40 -21.24 15.16
C GLY A 33 15.02 -21.62 15.69
N VAL A 34 14.72 -22.92 15.75
CA VAL A 34 13.44 -23.44 16.20
C VAL A 34 13.65 -24.37 17.40
N ALA A 35 13.12 -24.04 18.57
CA ALA A 35 13.16 -24.90 19.74
C ALA A 35 11.87 -25.67 19.96
N MET A 36 11.98 -26.84 20.59
CA MET A 36 10.84 -27.57 21.11
C MET A 36 10.33 -26.93 22.39
N GLY A 37 9.03 -26.78 22.55
CA GLY A 37 8.43 -26.08 23.70
C GLY A 37 8.28 -26.98 24.94
N LYS A 38 7.96 -28.27 24.73
CA LYS A 38 7.77 -29.24 25.80
C LYS A 38 9.07 -29.99 26.16
N ALA A 39 9.77 -30.44 25.12
CA ALA A 39 11.04 -31.20 25.28
C ALA A 39 12.26 -30.28 25.34
N GLY A 40 12.16 -29.02 24.92
CA GLY A 40 13.28 -28.10 24.82
C GLY A 40 13.76 -27.61 26.18
N THR A 41 15.08 -27.52 26.34
CA THR A 41 15.69 -26.87 27.52
C THR A 41 15.49 -25.35 27.48
N ALA A 42 15.48 -24.69 28.63
CA ALA A 42 15.37 -23.23 28.72
C ALA A 42 16.44 -22.51 27.85
N VAL A 43 17.65 -23.08 27.80
CA VAL A 43 18.76 -22.52 27.00
C VAL A 43 18.48 -22.63 25.49
N ALA A 44 17.90 -23.74 25.00
CA ALA A 44 17.51 -23.90 23.61
C ALA A 44 16.38 -22.94 23.23
N VAL A 45 15.38 -22.78 24.10
CA VAL A 45 14.27 -21.86 23.92
C VAL A 45 14.76 -20.41 23.86
N GLU A 46 15.67 -20.01 24.78
CA GLU A 46 16.22 -18.65 24.78
C GLU A 46 17.10 -18.34 23.57
N ALA A 47 17.76 -19.37 23.00
CA ALA A 47 18.61 -19.24 21.82
C ALA A 47 17.84 -19.27 20.49
N SER A 48 16.55 -19.61 20.51
CA SER A 48 15.72 -19.79 19.30
C SER A 48 14.91 -18.55 18.95
N ASP A 49 14.54 -18.43 17.65
CA ASP A 49 13.63 -17.39 17.13
C ASP A 49 12.16 -17.84 17.18
N LEU A 50 11.92 -19.16 17.16
CA LEU A 50 10.59 -19.77 17.15
C LEU A 50 10.54 -20.93 18.16
N VAL A 51 9.44 -21.05 18.90
CA VAL A 51 9.20 -22.15 19.83
C VAL A 51 7.96 -22.92 19.41
N LEU A 52 8.10 -24.23 19.21
CA LEU A 52 7.00 -25.14 18.88
C LEU A 52 6.34 -25.63 20.18
N LEU A 53 5.23 -25.02 20.58
CA LEU A 53 4.52 -25.35 21.81
C LEU A 53 3.92 -26.78 21.81
N ASP A 54 3.70 -27.34 20.65
CA ASP A 54 3.16 -28.70 20.44
C ASP A 54 4.23 -29.75 20.12
N ASP A 55 5.50 -29.35 20.00
CA ASP A 55 6.65 -30.16 19.56
C ASP A 55 6.42 -30.89 18.24
N ASN A 56 5.56 -30.32 17.37
CA ASN A 56 5.18 -30.92 16.12
C ASN A 56 5.87 -30.26 14.93
N PHE A 57 6.70 -30.98 14.22
CA PHE A 57 7.39 -30.51 13.01
C PHE A 57 6.43 -30.03 11.89
N ALA A 58 5.20 -30.57 11.79
CA ALA A 58 4.21 -30.10 10.84
C ALA A 58 3.83 -28.63 11.06
N THR A 59 3.95 -28.14 12.31
CA THR A 59 3.70 -26.74 12.66
C THR A 59 4.71 -25.80 12.03
N ILE A 60 5.93 -26.26 11.71
CA ILE A 60 6.95 -25.48 10.97
C ILE A 60 6.44 -25.14 9.57
N VAL A 61 5.79 -26.10 8.88
CA VAL A 61 5.23 -25.85 7.54
C VAL A 61 4.12 -24.78 7.61
N THR A 62 3.33 -24.83 8.68
CA THR A 62 2.29 -23.81 8.93
C THR A 62 2.92 -22.43 9.21
N ALA A 63 3.98 -22.38 10.00
CA ALA A 63 4.73 -21.14 10.28
C ALA A 63 5.35 -20.56 9.00
N ILE A 64 5.96 -21.39 8.13
CA ILE A 64 6.47 -20.94 6.83
C ILE A 64 5.35 -20.37 5.96
N ARG A 65 4.19 -21.03 5.89
CA ARG A 65 3.02 -20.54 5.13
C ARG A 65 2.55 -19.18 5.65
N LEU A 66 2.44 -19.03 6.96
CA LEU A 66 2.06 -17.76 7.59
C LEU A 66 3.09 -16.67 7.32
N GLY A 67 4.39 -16.96 7.50
CA GLY A 67 5.46 -16.02 7.23
C GLY A 67 5.49 -15.53 5.78
N ARG A 68 5.29 -16.42 4.81
CA ARG A 68 5.17 -16.06 3.38
C ARG A 68 3.95 -15.18 3.14
N GLY A 69 2.81 -15.47 3.81
CA GLY A 69 1.60 -14.67 3.73
C GLY A 69 1.79 -13.26 4.30
N VAL A 70 2.41 -13.16 5.48
CA VAL A 70 2.73 -11.87 6.12
C VAL A 70 3.65 -11.05 5.20
N PHE A 71 4.70 -11.67 4.67
CA PHE A 71 5.61 -10.98 3.75
C PHE A 71 4.91 -10.45 2.49
N ALA A 72 4.04 -11.26 1.87
CA ALA A 72 3.24 -10.83 0.72
C ALA A 72 2.32 -9.64 1.07
N ASN A 73 1.72 -9.63 2.26
CA ASN A 73 0.89 -8.52 2.72
C ASN A 73 1.72 -7.25 2.98
N VAL A 74 2.94 -7.39 3.54
CA VAL A 74 3.89 -6.27 3.71
C VAL A 74 4.27 -5.68 2.34
N GLN A 75 4.54 -6.52 1.33
CA GLN A 75 4.83 -6.04 -0.02
C GLN A 75 3.66 -5.24 -0.61
N LYS A 76 2.42 -5.73 -0.46
CA LYS A 76 1.20 -5.02 -0.92
C LYS A 76 1.04 -3.68 -0.22
N PHE A 77 1.21 -3.66 1.09
CA PHE A 77 1.15 -2.47 1.92
C PHE A 77 2.16 -1.41 1.47
N ILE A 78 3.44 -1.80 1.35
CA ILE A 78 4.51 -0.90 0.91
C ILE A 78 4.21 -0.36 -0.50
N ALA A 79 3.84 -1.24 -1.44
CA ALA A 79 3.53 -0.84 -2.81
C ALA A 79 2.32 0.10 -2.88
N PHE A 80 1.28 -0.13 -2.07
CA PHE A 80 0.14 0.75 -1.93
C PHE A 80 0.55 2.16 -1.47
N LEU A 81 1.30 2.26 -0.37
CA LEU A 81 1.77 3.54 0.15
C LEU A 81 2.64 4.29 -0.88
N PHE A 82 3.59 3.59 -1.51
CA PHE A 82 4.45 4.21 -2.52
C PHE A 82 3.65 4.71 -3.72
N SER A 83 2.66 3.96 -4.19
CA SER A 83 1.86 4.38 -5.35
C SER A 83 1.09 5.69 -5.08
N GLY A 84 0.49 5.82 -3.90
CA GLY A 84 -0.19 7.04 -3.50
C GLY A 84 0.77 8.22 -3.34
N ASN A 85 1.90 8.01 -2.67
CA ASN A 85 2.89 9.06 -2.43
C ASN A 85 3.60 9.51 -3.71
N VAL A 86 3.97 8.57 -4.59
CA VAL A 86 4.53 8.89 -5.92
C VAL A 86 3.53 9.75 -6.71
N GLY A 87 2.24 9.40 -6.69
CA GLY A 87 1.22 10.18 -7.38
C GLY A 87 1.11 11.63 -6.88
N VAL A 88 1.08 11.81 -5.57
CA VAL A 88 1.01 13.15 -4.96
C VAL A 88 2.30 13.94 -5.22
N VAL A 89 3.48 13.33 -5.02
CA VAL A 89 4.77 14.00 -5.26
C VAL A 89 4.90 14.43 -6.71
N LEU A 90 4.55 13.55 -7.67
CA LEU A 90 4.55 13.89 -9.09
C LEU A 90 3.58 15.03 -9.39
N ALA A 91 2.37 15.00 -8.83
CA ALA A 91 1.38 16.05 -9.05
C ALA A 91 1.83 17.40 -8.47
N MET A 92 2.44 17.41 -7.28
CA MET A 92 3.00 18.63 -6.70
C MET A 92 4.15 19.16 -7.55
N PHE A 93 5.06 18.30 -7.98
CA PHE A 93 6.22 18.69 -8.78
C PHE A 93 5.81 19.18 -10.17
N ILE A 94 4.98 18.41 -10.90
CA ILE A 94 4.51 18.78 -12.24
C ILE A 94 3.59 20.00 -12.17
N GLY A 95 2.66 20.05 -11.21
CA GLY A 95 1.79 21.21 -11.00
C GLY A 95 2.56 22.51 -10.73
N THR A 96 3.67 22.42 -9.95
CA THR A 96 4.52 23.55 -9.68
C THR A 96 5.33 24.01 -10.91
N ILE A 97 5.94 23.06 -11.64
CA ILE A 97 6.72 23.39 -12.86
C ILE A 97 5.81 23.92 -13.96
N LEU A 98 4.67 23.29 -14.15
CA LEU A 98 3.71 23.66 -15.18
C LEU A 98 2.65 24.66 -14.68
N ALA A 99 2.89 25.34 -13.56
CA ALA A 99 1.97 26.29 -12.97
C ALA A 99 1.54 27.42 -13.93
N GLY A 100 2.42 27.81 -14.87
CA GLY A 100 2.08 28.75 -15.92
C GLY A 100 1.12 28.20 -16.97
N ILE A 101 1.13 26.89 -17.21
CA ILE A 101 0.24 26.20 -18.16
C ILE A 101 -1.13 25.96 -17.51
N PHE A 102 -1.14 25.49 -16.27
CA PHE A 102 -2.36 25.25 -15.48
C PHE A 102 -2.94 26.52 -14.85
N ASN A 103 -2.38 27.68 -15.17
CA ASN A 103 -2.79 28.98 -14.63
C ASN A 103 -2.81 29.03 -13.07
N LEU A 104 -1.95 28.23 -12.43
CA LEU A 104 -1.83 28.13 -10.96
C LEU A 104 -0.96 29.26 -10.38
N ARG A 105 -1.14 30.49 -10.88
CA ARG A 105 -0.49 31.68 -10.38
C ARG A 105 -1.49 32.82 -10.27
N VAL A 106 -1.50 33.46 -9.10
CA VAL A 106 -2.24 34.71 -8.88
C VAL A 106 -1.20 35.79 -8.56
N GLY A 107 -0.87 36.60 -9.54
CA GLY A 107 0.23 37.58 -9.42
C GLY A 107 1.57 36.86 -9.22
N VAL A 108 2.21 37.05 -8.06
CA VAL A 108 3.49 36.43 -7.68
C VAL A 108 3.29 35.12 -6.90
N GLU A 109 2.09 34.88 -6.39
CA GLU A 109 1.80 33.69 -5.56
C GLU A 109 1.57 32.44 -6.41
N LEU A 110 2.24 31.35 -6.00
CA LEU A 110 2.07 30.03 -6.57
C LEU A 110 0.94 29.29 -5.84
N LEU A 111 -0.07 28.86 -6.57
CA LEU A 111 -1.16 28.04 -6.05
C LEU A 111 -0.74 26.56 -6.07
N LEU A 112 -0.55 25.99 -4.88
CA LEU A 112 -0.13 24.58 -4.76
C LEU A 112 -1.33 23.64 -4.98
N PRO A 113 -1.20 22.56 -5.78
CA PRO A 113 -2.28 21.60 -6.02
C PRO A 113 -2.92 21.03 -4.75
N LEU A 114 -2.13 20.85 -3.69
CA LEU A 114 -2.57 20.40 -2.36
C LEU A 114 -1.80 21.16 -1.27
N THR A 115 -2.42 21.34 -0.11
CA THR A 115 -1.73 21.87 1.08
C THR A 115 -0.98 20.76 1.82
N ALA A 116 0.03 21.13 2.61
CA ALA A 116 0.76 20.20 3.47
C ALA A 116 -0.18 19.48 4.46
N ALA A 117 -1.18 20.19 5.00
CA ALA A 117 -2.17 19.62 5.91
C ALA A 117 -3.03 18.55 5.21
N GLN A 118 -3.45 18.78 3.97
CA GLN A 118 -4.19 17.79 3.17
C GLN A 118 -3.36 16.55 2.86
N ILE A 119 -2.07 16.73 2.54
CA ILE A 119 -1.13 15.61 2.30
C ILE A 119 -0.94 14.80 3.59
N LEU A 120 -0.78 15.47 4.73
CA LEU A 120 -0.66 14.83 6.03
C LEU A 120 -1.93 14.04 6.39
N TRP A 121 -3.11 14.63 6.16
CA TRP A 121 -4.39 13.93 6.34
C TRP A 121 -4.47 12.65 5.52
N MET A 122 -4.11 12.73 4.23
CA MET A 122 -4.11 11.54 3.36
C MET A 122 -3.20 10.44 3.89
N ASN A 123 -1.98 10.77 4.28
CA ASN A 123 -1.00 9.78 4.70
C ASN A 123 -1.30 9.17 6.08
N LEU A 124 -1.85 9.96 7.01
CA LEU A 124 -2.12 9.51 8.38
C LEU A 124 -3.51 8.89 8.51
N VAL A 125 -4.53 9.56 8.01
CA VAL A 125 -5.93 9.19 8.24
C VAL A 125 -6.46 8.29 7.13
N THR A 126 -6.35 8.73 5.86
CA THR A 126 -6.94 7.97 4.74
C THR A 126 -6.20 6.70 4.40
N ASP A 127 -4.87 6.70 4.47
CA ASP A 127 -4.09 5.51 4.17
C ASP A 127 -3.87 4.62 5.39
N GLY A 128 -3.96 5.17 6.61
CA GLY A 128 -3.70 4.45 7.85
C GLY A 128 -4.60 3.23 8.04
N ALA A 129 -5.91 3.39 7.87
CA ALA A 129 -6.86 2.29 8.07
C ALA A 129 -6.70 1.18 7.01
N PRO A 130 -6.64 1.45 5.69
CA PRO A 130 -6.31 0.43 4.68
C PRO A 130 -4.94 -0.22 4.92
N ALA A 131 -3.95 0.54 5.35
CA ALA A 131 -2.61 0.03 5.66
C ALA A 131 -2.65 -1.05 6.75
N VAL A 132 -3.33 -0.79 7.86
CA VAL A 132 -3.54 -1.78 8.93
C VAL A 132 -4.37 -2.97 8.41
N ALA A 133 -5.40 -2.71 7.61
CA ALA A 133 -6.25 -3.76 7.07
C ALA A 133 -5.51 -4.74 6.15
N PHE A 134 -4.43 -4.31 5.46
CA PHE A 134 -3.59 -5.23 4.68
C PHE A 134 -2.97 -6.33 5.53
N SER A 135 -2.64 -6.07 6.81
CA SER A 135 -2.09 -7.07 7.72
C SER A 135 -3.10 -8.18 8.04
N LEU A 136 -4.40 -7.88 7.97
CA LEU A 136 -5.49 -8.80 8.24
C LEU A 136 -5.90 -9.61 7.00
N THR A 137 -5.36 -9.29 5.82
CA THR A 137 -5.67 -9.97 4.57
C THR A 137 -5.16 -11.41 4.61
N ARG A 138 -6.00 -12.36 4.25
CA ARG A 138 -5.64 -13.79 4.24
C ARG A 138 -4.52 -14.06 3.24
N ALA A 139 -3.58 -14.93 3.64
CA ALA A 139 -2.54 -15.42 2.75
C ALA A 139 -3.17 -16.09 1.52
N GLN A 140 -2.54 -15.93 0.36
CA GLN A 140 -2.98 -16.63 -0.86
C GLN A 140 -2.84 -18.14 -0.67
N LYS A 141 -3.77 -18.92 -1.25
CA LYS A 141 -3.76 -20.38 -1.12
C LYS A 141 -2.49 -21.02 -1.66
N ASP A 142 -1.90 -20.43 -2.70
CA ASP A 142 -0.80 -21.01 -3.47
C ASP A 142 0.59 -20.48 -3.04
N VAL A 143 0.67 -19.75 -1.90
CA VAL A 143 1.92 -19.16 -1.41
C VAL A 143 3.04 -20.18 -1.18
N MET A 144 2.68 -21.47 -0.98
CA MET A 144 3.65 -22.55 -0.79
C MET A 144 4.15 -23.16 -2.11
N LEU A 145 3.52 -22.86 -3.25
CA LEU A 145 3.94 -23.29 -4.57
C LEU A 145 5.06 -22.40 -5.13
N ASP A 146 5.18 -21.18 -4.60
CA ASP A 146 6.24 -20.27 -4.99
C ASP A 146 7.61 -20.78 -4.51
N PRO A 147 8.67 -20.63 -5.32
CA PRO A 147 10.02 -20.97 -4.91
C PRO A 147 10.46 -20.13 -3.70
N PRO A 148 11.44 -20.60 -2.91
CA PRO A 148 12.02 -19.82 -1.83
C PRO A 148 12.61 -18.51 -2.35
N ARG A 149 12.40 -17.43 -1.61
CA ARG A 149 12.95 -16.12 -1.94
C ARG A 149 14.46 -16.09 -1.67
N ARG A 150 15.23 -15.46 -2.54
CA ARG A 150 16.67 -15.23 -2.31
C ARG A 150 16.84 -14.14 -1.24
N PRO A 151 17.84 -14.27 -0.33
CA PRO A 151 18.08 -13.28 0.73
C PRO A 151 18.27 -11.86 0.19
N ASP A 152 18.98 -11.71 -0.93
CA ASP A 152 19.33 -10.41 -1.53
C ASP A 152 18.23 -9.83 -2.42
N SER A 153 17.07 -10.49 -2.55
CA SER A 153 16.01 -9.98 -3.41
C SER A 153 15.35 -8.75 -2.80
N PRO A 154 15.07 -7.69 -3.59
CA PRO A 154 14.45 -6.47 -3.09
C PRO A 154 13.01 -6.75 -2.61
N ILE A 155 12.54 -5.95 -1.65
CA ILE A 155 11.16 -6.08 -1.14
C ILE A 155 10.15 -5.91 -2.27
N LEU A 156 10.34 -4.91 -3.12
CA LEU A 156 9.50 -4.67 -4.29
C LEU A 156 10.24 -5.11 -5.55
N SER A 157 9.61 -6.01 -6.31
CA SER A 157 10.11 -6.44 -7.62
C SER A 157 10.03 -5.30 -8.65
N ARG A 158 10.76 -5.43 -9.76
CA ARG A 158 10.70 -4.46 -10.87
C ARG A 158 9.27 -4.31 -11.43
N SER A 159 8.52 -5.40 -11.50
CA SER A 159 7.13 -5.36 -11.93
C SER A 159 6.21 -4.62 -10.94
N MET A 160 6.46 -4.75 -9.64
CA MET A 160 5.75 -3.98 -8.62
C MET A 160 6.07 -2.49 -8.71
N TRP A 161 7.34 -2.10 -8.94
CA TRP A 161 7.71 -0.71 -9.17
C TRP A 161 7.02 -0.14 -10.42
N ALA A 162 7.00 -0.88 -11.53
CA ALA A 162 6.29 -0.46 -12.73
C ALA A 162 4.78 -0.25 -12.46
N TYR A 163 4.18 -1.13 -11.66
CA TYR A 163 2.79 -0.99 -11.23
C TYR A 163 2.57 0.23 -10.33
N VAL A 164 3.48 0.49 -9.39
CA VAL A 164 3.47 1.66 -8.50
C VAL A 164 3.52 2.96 -9.31
N PHE A 165 4.43 3.05 -10.29
CA PHE A 165 4.54 4.24 -11.15
C PHE A 165 3.34 4.41 -12.07
N LEU A 166 2.78 3.34 -12.59
CA LEU A 166 1.58 3.39 -13.42
C LEU A 166 0.37 3.93 -12.63
N THR A 167 0.10 3.34 -11.47
CA THR A 167 -1.03 3.75 -10.62
C THR A 167 -0.80 5.13 -10.00
N GLY A 168 0.43 5.42 -9.55
CA GLY A 168 0.81 6.75 -9.08
C GLY A 168 0.71 7.83 -10.16
N GLY A 169 1.16 7.53 -11.38
CA GLY A 169 1.00 8.40 -12.54
C GLY A 169 -0.48 8.67 -12.87
N THR A 170 -1.33 7.68 -12.72
CA THR A 170 -2.78 7.85 -12.89
C THR A 170 -3.36 8.79 -11.82
N VAL A 171 -2.96 8.63 -10.56
CA VAL A 171 -3.38 9.52 -9.46
C VAL A 171 -2.92 10.96 -9.71
N CYS A 172 -1.67 11.14 -10.17
CA CYS A 172 -1.14 12.44 -10.57
C CYS A 172 -1.98 13.08 -11.69
N ALA A 173 -2.25 12.33 -12.76
CA ALA A 173 -3.04 12.81 -13.89
C ALA A 173 -4.47 13.20 -13.47
N LEU A 174 -5.12 12.38 -12.62
CA LEU A 174 -6.46 12.68 -12.10
C LEU A 174 -6.47 13.98 -11.27
N LEU A 175 -5.49 14.17 -10.39
CA LEU A 175 -5.40 15.39 -9.58
C LEU A 175 -5.26 16.63 -10.46
N LEU A 176 -4.30 16.64 -11.38
CA LEU A 176 -4.04 17.79 -12.24
C LEU A 176 -5.19 18.05 -13.20
N MET A 177 -5.80 17.00 -13.75
CA MET A 177 -6.96 17.12 -14.63
C MET A 177 -8.18 17.70 -13.90
N VAL A 178 -8.49 17.23 -12.69
CA VAL A 178 -9.63 17.73 -11.92
C VAL A 178 -9.38 19.17 -11.47
N LEU A 179 -8.16 19.47 -11.03
CA LEU A 179 -7.80 20.83 -10.65
C LEU A 179 -7.99 21.81 -11.82
N ASP A 180 -7.46 21.47 -13.01
CA ASP A 180 -7.58 22.29 -14.20
C ASP A 180 -9.04 22.41 -14.67
N ALA A 181 -9.78 21.31 -14.70
CA ALA A 181 -11.17 21.29 -15.15
C ALA A 181 -12.14 22.05 -14.25
N THR A 182 -11.82 22.21 -12.98
CA THR A 182 -12.70 22.87 -11.98
C THR A 182 -12.25 24.28 -11.60
N TYR A 183 -11.01 24.67 -11.91
CA TYR A 183 -10.47 25.97 -11.57
C TYR A 183 -10.82 27.03 -12.64
N GLN A 184 -11.28 28.18 -12.19
CA GLN A 184 -11.52 29.35 -13.02
C GLN A 184 -10.23 29.80 -13.72
N GLY A 185 -10.17 29.66 -15.00
CA GLY A 185 -8.98 29.96 -15.82
C GLY A 185 -8.06 28.78 -16.09
N GLY A 186 -8.47 27.55 -15.77
CA GLY A 186 -7.83 26.34 -16.26
C GLY A 186 -7.94 26.24 -17.79
N TRP A 187 -7.09 25.41 -18.39
CA TRP A 187 -7.02 25.26 -19.86
C TRP A 187 -8.25 24.52 -20.40
N PHE A 188 -8.80 23.58 -19.61
CA PHE A 188 -9.99 22.78 -19.93
C PHE A 188 -11.13 23.02 -18.95
N THR A 189 -11.31 24.27 -18.48
CA THR A 189 -12.31 24.60 -17.46
C THR A 189 -13.71 24.19 -17.95
N VAL A 190 -14.30 23.24 -17.24
CA VAL A 190 -15.68 22.80 -17.45
C VAL A 190 -16.61 23.46 -16.43
N HIS A 191 -16.12 23.69 -15.22
CA HIS A 191 -16.83 24.32 -14.13
C HIS A 191 -16.00 25.48 -13.57
N ASP A 192 -16.62 26.67 -13.51
CA ASP A 192 -15.98 27.91 -13.15
C ASP A 192 -16.05 28.16 -11.63
N HIS A 193 -15.16 27.52 -10.89
CA HIS A 193 -15.08 27.67 -9.43
C HIS A 193 -13.79 28.36 -8.98
N ASP A 194 -13.80 28.81 -7.72
CA ASP A 194 -12.62 29.37 -7.11
C ASP A 194 -11.54 28.28 -6.88
N TYR A 195 -10.33 28.71 -6.58
CA TYR A 195 -9.22 27.80 -6.36
C TYR A 195 -9.39 26.86 -5.15
N HIS A 196 -10.07 27.32 -4.09
CA HIS A 196 -10.29 26.49 -2.90
C HIS A 196 -11.24 25.33 -3.20
N TYR A 197 -12.24 25.56 -4.04
CA TYR A 197 -13.14 24.52 -4.52
C TYR A 197 -12.40 23.52 -5.41
N ALA A 198 -11.65 24.00 -6.40
CA ALA A 198 -10.87 23.16 -7.30
C ALA A 198 -9.85 22.29 -6.55
N ARG A 199 -9.17 22.86 -5.56
CA ARG A 199 -8.24 22.12 -4.69
C ARG A 199 -8.96 21.07 -3.84
N THR A 200 -10.15 21.36 -3.32
CA THR A 200 -10.96 20.40 -2.56
C THR A 200 -11.43 19.26 -3.46
N ALA A 201 -11.85 19.55 -4.68
CA ALA A 201 -12.21 18.57 -5.69
C ALA A 201 -11.03 17.65 -6.03
N GLY A 202 -9.84 18.23 -6.26
CA GLY A 202 -8.61 17.50 -6.48
C GLY A 202 -8.23 16.60 -5.29
N PHE A 203 -8.27 17.15 -4.07
CA PHE A 203 -8.04 16.40 -2.82
C PHE A 203 -8.98 15.20 -2.69
N TYR A 204 -10.29 15.42 -2.86
CA TYR A 204 -11.28 14.35 -2.78
C TYR A 204 -11.09 13.28 -3.85
N THR A 205 -10.77 13.69 -5.08
CA THR A 205 -10.49 12.76 -6.19
C THR A 205 -9.26 11.90 -5.90
N VAL A 206 -8.19 12.49 -5.38
CA VAL A 206 -6.98 11.74 -5.00
C VAL A 206 -7.28 10.74 -3.90
N VAL A 207 -8.00 11.15 -2.85
CA VAL A 207 -8.39 10.24 -1.76
C VAL A 207 -9.20 9.07 -2.31
N THR A 208 -10.24 9.33 -3.10
CA THR A 208 -11.05 8.25 -3.69
C THR A 208 -10.25 7.35 -4.61
N ALA A 209 -9.37 7.90 -5.45
CA ALA A 209 -8.47 7.12 -6.31
C ALA A 209 -7.52 6.23 -5.48
N ARG A 210 -6.95 6.74 -4.38
CA ARG A 210 -6.09 5.95 -3.48
C ARG A 210 -6.88 4.81 -2.82
N LEU A 211 -8.11 5.06 -2.36
CA LEU A 211 -8.95 4.04 -1.74
C LEU A 211 -9.34 2.94 -2.74
N PHE A 212 -9.71 3.30 -3.99
CA PHE A 212 -9.93 2.30 -5.04
C PHE A 212 -8.65 1.55 -5.40
N ASN A 213 -7.51 2.22 -5.42
CA ASN A 213 -6.22 1.58 -5.65
C ASN A 213 -5.85 0.59 -4.52
N ALA A 214 -6.24 0.85 -3.26
CA ALA A 214 -6.08 -0.11 -2.17
C ALA A 214 -6.79 -1.43 -2.47
N LEU A 215 -7.97 -1.38 -3.11
CA LEU A 215 -8.69 -2.58 -3.53
C LEU A 215 -7.92 -3.37 -4.59
N ASN A 216 -7.22 -2.70 -5.52
CA ASN A 216 -6.34 -3.36 -6.48
C ASN A 216 -5.15 -4.02 -5.79
N PHE A 217 -4.45 -3.32 -4.89
CA PHE A 217 -3.31 -3.87 -4.16
C PHE A 217 -3.69 -5.04 -3.26
N ARG A 218 -4.89 -5.02 -2.66
CA ARG A 218 -5.41 -6.14 -1.88
C ARG A 218 -5.39 -7.45 -2.68
N GLN A 219 -5.77 -7.38 -3.95
CA GLN A 219 -5.99 -8.55 -4.80
C GLN A 219 -4.75 -9.01 -5.56
N LEU A 220 -3.61 -8.31 -5.48
CA LEU A 220 -2.38 -8.72 -6.17
C LEU A 220 -2.03 -10.20 -5.90
N PRO A 221 -1.63 -10.95 -6.91
CA PRO A 221 -1.39 -10.57 -8.32
C PRO A 221 -2.63 -10.53 -9.23
N GLN A 222 -3.83 -10.76 -8.69
CA GLN A 222 -5.09 -10.69 -9.43
C GLN A 222 -5.71 -9.30 -9.31
N SER A 223 -6.52 -8.89 -10.29
CA SER A 223 -7.22 -7.61 -10.25
C SER A 223 -8.50 -7.68 -9.40
N PHE A 224 -8.85 -6.57 -8.77
CA PHE A 224 -10.13 -6.38 -8.08
C PHE A 224 -11.33 -6.69 -8.98
N LEU A 225 -11.28 -6.33 -10.25
CA LEU A 225 -12.37 -6.58 -11.21
C LEU A 225 -12.63 -8.08 -11.46
N VAL A 226 -11.63 -8.94 -11.18
CA VAL A 226 -11.74 -10.40 -11.37
C VAL A 226 -12.19 -11.09 -10.08
N THR A 227 -11.68 -10.68 -8.94
CA THR A 227 -11.88 -11.39 -7.65
C THR A 227 -13.05 -10.87 -6.83
N GLY A 228 -13.50 -9.66 -7.11
CA GLY A 228 -14.65 -9.03 -6.49
C GLY A 228 -14.45 -8.49 -5.07
N PHE A 229 -15.48 -7.85 -4.56
CA PHE A 229 -15.46 -7.10 -3.30
C PHE A 229 -15.54 -8.01 -2.05
N TRP A 230 -16.30 -9.10 -2.12
CA TRP A 230 -16.75 -9.87 -0.95
C TRP A 230 -15.74 -10.86 -0.39
N ARG A 231 -14.64 -11.12 -1.08
CA ARG A 231 -13.71 -12.20 -0.69
C ARG A 231 -12.98 -11.92 0.64
N ASP A 232 -12.68 -10.66 0.93
CA ASP A 232 -11.96 -10.22 2.13
C ASP A 232 -12.37 -8.79 2.48
N LEU A 233 -13.13 -8.62 3.54
CA LEU A 233 -13.81 -7.36 3.87
C LEU A 233 -12.95 -6.36 4.66
N ALA A 234 -11.79 -6.77 5.19
CA ALA A 234 -10.98 -5.91 6.04
C ALA A 234 -10.57 -4.61 5.31
N VAL A 235 -10.00 -4.73 4.10
CA VAL A 235 -9.58 -3.57 3.31
C VAL A 235 -10.78 -2.74 2.80
N PRO A 236 -11.85 -3.33 2.22
CA PRO A 236 -13.04 -2.57 1.85
C PRO A 236 -13.68 -1.78 2.98
N VAL A 237 -13.82 -2.39 4.16
CA VAL A 237 -14.36 -1.71 5.36
C VAL A 237 -13.43 -0.56 5.78
N ALA A 238 -12.13 -0.78 5.82
CA ALA A 238 -11.17 0.27 6.11
C ALA A 238 -11.25 1.43 5.09
N CYS A 239 -11.41 1.12 3.79
CA CYS A 239 -11.61 2.13 2.76
C CYS A 239 -12.89 2.92 2.97
N LEU A 240 -13.99 2.27 3.34
CA LEU A 240 -15.26 2.96 3.65
C LEU A 240 -15.14 3.87 4.86
N VAL A 241 -14.45 3.44 5.91
CA VAL A 241 -14.15 4.27 7.09
C VAL A 241 -13.33 5.49 6.69
N SER A 242 -12.23 5.30 5.96
CA SER A 242 -11.38 6.40 5.48
C SER A 242 -12.13 7.37 4.57
N TRP A 243 -13.00 6.85 3.73
CA TRP A 243 -13.87 7.67 2.88
C TRP A 243 -14.85 8.50 3.69
N GLY A 244 -15.52 7.89 4.70
CA GLY A 244 -16.40 8.59 5.62
C GLY A 244 -15.69 9.69 6.43
N MET A 245 -14.45 9.43 6.89
CA MET A 245 -13.62 10.43 7.56
C MET A 245 -13.27 11.60 6.63
N THR A 246 -13.05 11.33 5.34
CA THR A 246 -12.77 12.38 4.34
C THR A 246 -14.02 13.23 4.10
N LEU A 247 -15.21 12.63 4.01
CA LEU A 247 -16.46 13.39 3.95
C LEU A 247 -16.66 14.22 5.23
N ALA A 248 -16.36 13.66 6.39
CA ALA A 248 -16.40 14.43 7.64
C ALA A 248 -15.44 15.64 7.61
N ALA A 249 -14.23 15.49 7.05
CA ALA A 249 -13.29 16.60 6.90
C ALA A 249 -13.83 17.71 5.97
N ILE A 250 -14.58 17.36 4.94
CA ILE A 250 -15.16 18.33 3.99
C ILE A 250 -16.39 19.04 4.58
N TYR A 251 -17.26 18.32 5.33
CA TYR A 251 -18.54 18.87 5.76
C TYR A 251 -18.59 19.31 7.23
N PHE A 252 -17.72 18.80 8.10
CA PHE A 252 -17.65 19.23 9.51
C PHE A 252 -16.82 20.50 9.63
N ALA A 253 -17.46 21.61 10.05
CA ALA A 253 -16.88 22.96 10.02
C ALA A 253 -15.48 23.07 10.65
N PRO A 254 -15.18 22.54 11.88
CA PRO A 254 -13.84 22.67 12.47
C PRO A 254 -12.73 22.00 11.64
N LEU A 255 -13.01 20.84 11.04
CA LEU A 255 -12.03 20.14 10.19
C LEU A 255 -11.89 20.84 8.84
N ARG A 256 -13.00 21.27 8.26
CA ARG A 256 -13.03 21.99 7.01
C ARG A 256 -12.17 23.26 7.04
N GLU A 257 -12.30 24.05 8.10
CA GLU A 257 -11.49 25.25 8.30
C GLU A 257 -10.02 24.92 8.49
N LEU A 258 -9.70 23.90 9.29
CA LEU A 258 -8.31 23.46 9.54
C LEU A 258 -7.60 23.05 8.25
N PHE A 259 -8.29 22.37 7.35
CA PHE A 259 -7.71 21.88 6.09
C PHE A 259 -7.97 22.80 4.90
N HIS A 260 -8.59 23.96 5.11
CA HIS A 260 -8.97 24.93 4.07
C HIS A 260 -9.76 24.24 2.93
N LEU A 261 -10.75 23.44 3.30
CA LEU A 261 -11.63 22.74 2.38
C LEU A 261 -12.91 23.54 2.15
N VAL A 262 -13.59 23.25 1.03
CA VAL A 262 -14.89 23.84 0.68
C VAL A 262 -15.88 22.71 0.45
N PRO A 263 -17.15 22.83 0.88
CA PRO A 263 -18.16 21.81 0.62
C PRO A 263 -18.32 21.58 -0.88
N LEU A 264 -18.36 20.33 -1.30
CA LEU A 264 -18.61 19.92 -2.68
C LEU A 264 -20.08 19.62 -2.87
N ASP A 265 -20.62 19.96 -4.02
CA ASP A 265 -21.97 19.60 -4.41
C ASP A 265 -22.11 18.09 -4.61
N PHE A 266 -23.31 17.56 -4.39
CA PHE A 266 -23.56 16.12 -4.51
C PHE A 266 -23.21 15.57 -5.91
N GLU A 267 -23.54 16.30 -6.96
CA GLU A 267 -23.23 15.91 -8.36
C GLU A 267 -21.72 15.79 -8.56
N HIS A 268 -20.94 16.74 -8.04
CA HIS A 268 -19.48 16.73 -8.10
C HIS A 268 -18.88 15.62 -7.24
N LEU A 269 -19.46 15.30 -6.07
CA LEU A 269 -19.03 14.14 -5.28
C LEU A 269 -19.16 12.84 -6.09
N VAL A 270 -20.29 12.64 -6.76
CA VAL A 270 -20.52 11.45 -7.59
C VAL A 270 -19.55 11.42 -8.77
N LEU A 271 -19.36 12.54 -9.46
CA LEU A 271 -18.44 12.68 -10.57
C LEU A 271 -17.00 12.35 -10.16
N PHE A 272 -16.50 12.97 -9.09
CA PHE A 272 -15.13 12.79 -8.63
C PHE A 272 -14.89 11.40 -8.03
N THR A 273 -15.91 10.79 -7.43
CA THR A 273 -15.84 9.37 -7.03
C THR A 273 -15.70 8.47 -8.27
N GLY A 274 -16.48 8.72 -9.31
CA GLY A 274 -16.39 8.00 -10.58
C GLY A 274 -15.01 8.16 -11.25
N LEU A 275 -14.45 9.38 -11.25
CA LEU A 275 -13.09 9.63 -11.73
C LEU A 275 -12.04 8.89 -10.89
N GLY A 276 -12.20 8.88 -9.56
CA GLY A 276 -11.32 8.11 -8.67
C GLY A 276 -11.34 6.61 -8.97
N CYS A 277 -12.51 6.04 -9.36
CA CYS A 277 -12.62 4.65 -9.80
C CYS A 277 -11.78 4.35 -11.05
N ALA A 278 -11.47 5.34 -11.88
CA ALA A 278 -10.72 5.14 -13.11
C ALA A 278 -9.32 4.54 -12.88
N VAL A 279 -8.75 4.67 -11.66
CA VAL A 279 -7.47 4.04 -11.29
C VAL A 279 -7.53 2.51 -11.35
N LEU A 280 -8.73 1.91 -11.28
CA LEU A 280 -8.90 0.47 -11.39
C LEU A 280 -8.56 -0.06 -12.80
N LEU A 281 -8.78 0.73 -13.84
CA LEU A 281 -8.59 0.33 -15.24
C LEU A 281 -7.11 0.09 -15.61
N PRO A 282 -6.19 1.05 -15.43
CA PRO A 282 -4.78 0.82 -15.72
C PRO A 282 -4.19 -0.27 -14.81
N GLY A 283 -4.64 -0.36 -13.55
CA GLY A 283 -4.27 -1.44 -12.66
C GLY A 283 -4.70 -2.80 -13.20
N TRP A 284 -5.94 -2.95 -13.61
CA TRP A 284 -6.45 -4.17 -14.22
C TRP A 284 -5.71 -4.51 -15.52
N ALA A 285 -5.53 -3.56 -16.43
CA ALA A 285 -4.84 -3.77 -17.69
C ALA A 285 -3.40 -4.25 -17.49
N PHE A 286 -2.66 -3.61 -16.58
CA PHE A 286 -1.29 -4.03 -16.26
C PHE A 286 -1.24 -5.46 -15.73
N LEU A 287 -2.10 -5.81 -14.77
CA LEU A 287 -2.16 -7.15 -14.19
C LEU A 287 -2.58 -8.20 -15.22
N ARG A 288 -3.45 -7.85 -16.16
CA ARG A 288 -3.94 -8.76 -17.21
C ARG A 288 -2.86 -9.06 -18.27
N PHE A 289 -2.06 -8.06 -18.67
CA PHE A 289 -1.14 -8.18 -19.79
C PHE A 289 0.31 -8.47 -19.38
N ARG A 290 0.76 -7.97 -18.24
CA ARG A 290 2.16 -8.14 -17.78
C ARG A 290 2.30 -8.98 -16.52
N GLY A 291 1.27 -9.01 -15.68
CA GLY A 291 1.31 -9.65 -14.38
C GLY A 291 2.25 -8.94 -13.40
N VAL A 292 2.00 -9.15 -12.11
CA VAL A 292 2.92 -8.73 -11.03
C VAL A 292 3.50 -9.98 -10.40
N GLN A 293 4.81 -10.14 -10.52
CA GLN A 293 5.52 -11.20 -9.82
C GLN A 293 5.86 -10.72 -8.42
N MET A 294 5.26 -11.34 -7.40
CA MET A 294 5.48 -10.97 -6.00
C MET A 294 6.75 -11.62 -5.42
N SER A 295 7.24 -12.70 -6.04
CA SER A 295 8.42 -13.45 -5.59
C SER A 295 9.29 -13.81 -6.79
N ARG A 296 10.23 -12.99 -7.15
CA ARG A 296 11.42 -13.39 -7.91
C ARG A 296 12.59 -12.52 -7.52
#